data_f201872d8f1ef5da3b569b89a69c7d13
#
_entry.id   f201872d8f1ef5da3b569b89a69c7d13
#
_cell.length_a   1.000
_cell.length_b   1.000
_cell.length_c   1.000
_cell.angle_alpha   90.00
_cell.angle_beta   90.00
_cell.angle_gamma   90.00
#
_symmetry.space_group_name_H-M   'P 1'
#
loop_
_entity.id
_entity.type
_entity.pdbx_description
1 polymer ?
#
loop_
_entity_poly.entity_id
_entity_poly.type
_entity_poly.pdbx_seq_one_letter_code
_entity_poly.pdbx_strand_id
1 'polypeptide(L)'
;AVAGVVNGVLKKDYEGLEINAGYGGTTGPSYDETTASILWGSQSEKSSATVIIDYFNNSTLGADEMGRFGTANQSPYGGMDFRSSRGYPGYFYVDGVKTIDPDCPEDSATASGSCLFDYGPFGLTIPASERVGFIGQFDYKIGDETTAFMEVAMQHNTSEAGGAATPLDEDAGLTVPGTHPDNPFGQDIEIGRYRPVDAGARRWDIESDTLRLVAGLRGTFNDYD
;
A
#
# COMPACT_ATOMS: atom_id res chain seq x y z
N ALA A 1 1.74 26.50 -6.27
CA ALA A 1 2.19 26.19 -7.63
C ALA A 1 1.93 24.73 -7.91
N VAL A 2 1.30 24.40 -9.02
CA VAL A 2 1.05 23.02 -9.45
C VAL A 2 2.25 22.58 -10.29
N ALA A 3 2.90 21.48 -9.93
CA ALA A 3 4.10 21.00 -10.59
C ALA A 3 3.85 20.45 -12.01
N GLY A 4 2.60 20.16 -12.36
CA GLY A 4 2.17 19.65 -13.66
C GLY A 4 0.80 19.01 -13.61
N VAL A 5 0.25 18.71 -14.79
CA VAL A 5 -1.01 17.97 -14.97
C VAL A 5 -0.77 16.83 -15.93
N VAL A 6 -1.19 15.63 -15.57
CA VAL A 6 -1.21 14.47 -16.45
C VAL A 6 -2.66 14.29 -16.92
N ASN A 7 -2.88 14.32 -18.23
CA ASN A 7 -4.18 14.09 -18.83
C ASN A 7 -4.17 12.76 -19.59
N GLY A 8 -4.97 11.81 -19.14
CA GLY A 8 -5.19 10.54 -19.83
C GLY A 8 -6.29 10.69 -20.89
N VAL A 9 -5.96 10.43 -22.14
CA VAL A 9 -6.93 10.45 -23.24
C VAL A 9 -7.18 9.03 -23.69
N LEU A 10 -8.43 8.60 -23.59
CA LEU A 10 -8.84 7.26 -24.05
C LEU A 10 -8.84 7.20 -25.57
N LYS A 11 -8.49 6.04 -26.13
CA LYS A 11 -8.65 5.77 -27.57
C LYS A 11 -10.13 5.87 -27.93
N LYS A 12 -10.43 6.68 -28.94
CA LYS A 12 -11.77 6.80 -29.54
C LYS A 12 -11.73 6.25 -30.94
N ASP A 13 -12.90 5.87 -31.44
CA ASP A 13 -13.08 5.43 -32.83
C ASP A 13 -12.13 4.26 -33.20
N TYR A 14 -11.93 3.35 -32.25
CA TYR A 14 -11.13 2.15 -32.45
C TYR A 14 -11.97 1.08 -33.16
N GLU A 15 -11.38 0.41 -34.14
CA GLU A 15 -11.99 -0.73 -34.82
C GLU A 15 -11.08 -1.95 -34.73
N GLY A 16 -11.58 -3.04 -34.18
CA GLY A 16 -10.83 -4.27 -34.02
C GLY A 16 -10.78 -4.82 -32.59
N LEU A 17 -9.87 -5.76 -32.40
CA LEU A 17 -9.60 -6.41 -31.12
C LEU A 17 -8.09 -6.42 -30.86
N GLU A 18 -7.70 -5.94 -29.71
CA GLU A 18 -6.32 -6.01 -29.20
C GLU A 18 -6.33 -6.74 -27.86
N ILE A 19 -5.48 -7.73 -27.72
CA ILE A 19 -5.32 -8.49 -26.45
C ILE A 19 -3.85 -8.41 -26.08
N ASN A 20 -3.59 -8.00 -24.84
CA ASN A 20 -2.24 -7.98 -24.27
C ASN A 20 -2.23 -8.84 -23.03
N ALA A 21 -1.10 -9.54 -22.81
CA ALA A 21 -0.81 -10.26 -21.59
C ALA A 21 0.68 -10.08 -21.26
N GLY A 22 0.98 -9.93 -20.02
CA GLY A 22 2.34 -9.78 -19.51
C GLY A 22 2.55 -10.52 -18.21
N TYR A 23 3.75 -11.02 -18.02
CA TYR A 23 4.21 -11.57 -16.76
C TYR A 23 5.63 -11.05 -16.50
N GLY A 24 5.87 -10.57 -15.30
CA GLY A 24 7.15 -10.08 -14.84
C GLY A 24 7.50 -10.65 -13.47
N GLY A 25 8.76 -10.61 -13.12
CA GLY A 25 9.20 -11.06 -11.81
C GLY A 25 10.68 -10.75 -11.57
N THR A 26 11.11 -10.93 -10.33
CA THR A 26 12.49 -10.73 -9.91
C THR A 26 13.26 -12.05 -9.85
N THR A 27 14.57 -12.00 -10.01
CA THR A 27 15.45 -13.19 -9.96
C THR A 27 16.07 -13.45 -8.59
N GLY A 28 15.62 -12.79 -7.55
CA GLY A 28 16.13 -12.95 -6.18
C GLY A 28 14.99 -12.90 -5.19
N PRO A 29 14.44 -11.72 -4.92
CA PRO A 29 13.26 -11.57 -4.07
C PRO A 29 12.02 -12.24 -4.66
N SER A 30 11.08 -12.62 -3.77
CA SER A 30 9.82 -13.31 -4.14
C SER A 30 8.77 -12.34 -4.67
N TYR A 31 9.03 -11.73 -5.84
CA TYR A 31 8.09 -10.80 -6.47
C TYR A 31 7.76 -11.22 -7.89
N ASP A 32 6.48 -11.21 -8.20
CA ASP A 32 5.96 -11.38 -9.55
C ASP A 32 4.74 -10.48 -9.80
N GLU A 33 4.51 -10.21 -11.08
CA GLU A 33 3.35 -9.45 -11.53
C GLU A 33 2.75 -10.06 -12.80
N THR A 34 1.46 -9.98 -12.93
CA THR A 34 0.69 -10.42 -14.09
C THR A 34 -0.19 -9.27 -14.57
N THR A 35 -0.19 -9.05 -15.87
CA THR A 35 -1.05 -8.07 -16.53
C THR A 35 -1.84 -8.75 -17.65
N ALA A 36 -3.08 -8.33 -17.85
CA ALA A 36 -3.86 -8.71 -19.02
C ALA A 36 -4.76 -7.55 -19.43
N SER A 37 -4.95 -7.32 -20.71
CA SER A 37 -5.92 -6.35 -21.18
C SER A 37 -6.57 -6.75 -22.49
N ILE A 38 -7.81 -6.32 -22.66
CA ILE A 38 -8.59 -6.45 -23.89
C ILE A 38 -9.07 -5.06 -24.26
N LEU A 39 -8.80 -4.65 -25.49
CA LEU A 39 -9.39 -3.49 -26.12
C LEU A 39 -10.18 -3.98 -27.33
N TRP A 40 -11.47 -3.75 -27.30
CA TRP A 40 -12.36 -4.02 -28.42
C TRP A 40 -13.06 -2.73 -28.86
N GLY A 41 -13.20 -2.56 -30.15
CA GLY A 41 -13.95 -1.46 -30.72
C GLY A 41 -14.62 -1.80 -32.02
N SER A 42 -15.73 -1.12 -32.27
CA SER A 42 -16.50 -1.22 -33.49
C SER A 42 -17.01 0.17 -33.88
N GLN A 43 -16.96 0.45 -35.16
CA GLN A 43 -17.35 1.73 -35.72
C GLN A 43 -18.32 1.54 -36.90
N SER A 44 -19.29 2.44 -37.00
CA SER A 44 -20.18 2.59 -38.13
C SER A 44 -20.28 4.06 -38.54
N GLU A 45 -21.04 4.36 -39.60
CA GLU A 45 -21.25 5.76 -40.03
C GLU A 45 -21.88 6.64 -38.93
N LYS A 46 -22.71 6.02 -38.06
CA LYS A 46 -23.48 6.74 -37.04
C LYS A 46 -23.08 6.42 -35.60
N SER A 47 -22.35 5.36 -35.36
CA SER A 47 -22.03 4.94 -34.00
C SER A 47 -20.60 4.47 -33.86
N SER A 48 -20.01 4.67 -32.70
CA SER A 48 -18.79 4.03 -32.30
C SER A 48 -18.93 3.48 -30.89
N ALA A 49 -18.33 2.32 -30.64
CA ALA A 49 -18.28 1.68 -29.34
C ALA A 49 -16.87 1.19 -29.06
N THR A 50 -16.36 1.44 -27.87
CA THR A 50 -15.06 0.97 -27.42
C THR A 50 -15.20 0.38 -26.01
N VAL A 51 -14.63 -0.78 -25.81
CA VAL A 51 -14.59 -1.47 -24.51
C VAL A 51 -13.15 -1.80 -24.17
N ILE A 52 -12.76 -1.49 -22.95
CA ILE A 52 -11.47 -1.83 -22.37
C ILE A 52 -11.74 -2.63 -21.12
N ILE A 53 -11.06 -3.75 -20.98
CA ILE A 53 -11.00 -4.54 -19.75
C ILE A 53 -9.53 -4.69 -19.41
N ASP A 54 -9.17 -4.43 -18.17
CA ASP A 54 -7.80 -4.60 -17.69
C ASP A 54 -7.76 -5.39 -16.39
N TYR A 55 -6.71 -6.15 -16.25
CA TYR A 55 -6.38 -6.92 -15.06
C TYR A 55 -4.91 -6.70 -14.71
N PHE A 56 -4.66 -6.49 -13.43
CA PHE A 56 -3.32 -6.43 -12.85
C PHE A 56 -3.31 -7.18 -11.54
N ASN A 57 -2.28 -7.98 -11.32
CA ASN A 57 -2.03 -8.64 -10.04
C ASN A 57 -0.53 -8.65 -9.78
N ASN A 58 -0.12 -8.38 -8.56
CA ASN A 58 1.25 -8.59 -8.11
C ASN A 58 1.30 -9.22 -6.73
N SER A 59 2.34 -10.02 -6.50
CA SER A 59 2.68 -10.54 -5.18
C SER A 59 3.32 -9.46 -4.29
N THR A 60 3.37 -9.70 -2.98
CA THR A 60 4.10 -8.84 -2.05
C THR A 60 5.61 -8.97 -2.26
N LEU A 61 6.32 -7.82 -2.21
CA LEU A 61 7.75 -7.78 -1.97
C LEU A 61 8.00 -7.27 -0.56
N GLY A 62 8.44 -8.15 0.33
CA GLY A 62 8.81 -7.81 1.70
C GLY A 62 10.06 -6.95 1.78
N ALA A 63 10.13 -6.06 2.75
CA ALA A 63 11.35 -5.29 2.99
C ALA A 63 12.51 -6.18 3.50
N ASP A 64 12.20 -7.27 4.19
CA ASP A 64 13.16 -8.27 4.66
C ASP A 64 13.95 -8.95 3.52
N GLU A 65 13.36 -9.01 2.32
CA GLU A 65 14.01 -9.54 1.11
C GLU A 65 14.96 -8.52 0.44
N MET A 66 14.95 -7.26 0.87
CA MET A 66 15.71 -6.17 0.25
C MET A 66 17.13 -6.00 0.81
N GLY A 67 17.60 -6.92 1.67
CA GLY A 67 18.94 -6.87 2.26
C GLY A 67 19.17 -5.55 3.02
N ARG A 68 20.26 -4.81 2.66
CA ARG A 68 20.58 -3.55 3.34
C ARG A 68 19.49 -2.47 3.27
N PHE A 69 18.60 -2.53 2.30
CA PHE A 69 17.50 -1.56 2.15
C PHE A 69 16.30 -1.91 3.02
N GLY A 70 16.23 -3.14 3.53
CA GLY A 70 15.16 -3.60 4.40
C GLY A 70 15.38 -3.34 5.88
N THR A 71 16.52 -2.82 6.32
CA THR A 71 16.82 -2.49 7.71
C THR A 71 16.72 -0.99 7.99
N ALA A 72 16.22 -0.62 9.15
CA ALA A 72 16.24 0.76 9.64
C ALA A 72 17.63 1.17 10.20
N ASN A 73 18.54 0.20 10.45
CA ASN A 73 19.91 0.49 10.85
C ASN A 73 20.81 0.61 9.61
N GLN A 74 21.05 1.84 9.18
CA GLN A 74 21.94 2.12 8.05
C GLN A 74 23.38 2.43 8.49
N SER A 75 23.69 2.42 9.79
CA SER A 75 25.03 2.75 10.29
C SER A 75 26.15 1.82 9.77
N PRO A 76 25.94 0.51 9.57
CA PRO A 76 26.94 -0.36 8.97
C PRO A 76 27.29 -0.01 7.52
N TYR A 77 26.44 0.78 6.87
CA TYR A 77 26.59 1.20 5.46
C TYR A 77 26.96 2.67 5.31
N GLY A 78 27.36 3.33 6.40
CA GLY A 78 27.74 4.75 6.41
C GLY A 78 26.57 5.73 6.54
N GLY A 79 25.36 5.23 6.80
CA GLY A 79 24.16 6.03 7.09
C GLY A 79 23.92 6.22 8.60
N MET A 80 22.70 6.57 8.93
CA MET A 80 22.25 6.75 10.33
C MET A 80 21.49 5.52 10.82
N ASP A 81 21.43 5.33 12.13
CA ASP A 81 20.55 4.36 12.77
C ASP A 81 19.18 4.98 13.01
N PHE A 82 18.17 4.49 12.29
CA PHE A 82 16.78 4.90 12.38
C PHE A 82 15.89 3.88 13.12
N ARG A 83 16.50 2.91 13.82
CA ARG A 83 15.75 1.97 14.64
C ARG A 83 14.86 2.70 15.65
N SER A 84 13.73 2.09 15.97
CA SER A 84 12.73 2.68 16.87
C SER A 84 13.15 2.53 18.33
N SER A 85 13.05 3.60 19.10
CA SER A 85 13.17 3.54 20.58
C SER A 85 11.94 2.94 21.27
N ARG A 86 10.87 2.67 20.51
CA ARG A 86 9.75 1.82 20.95
C ARG A 86 10.13 0.39 20.62
N GLY A 87 10.91 -0.20 21.49
CA GLY A 87 11.72 -1.38 21.25
C GLY A 87 11.08 -2.71 21.55
N TYR A 88 11.87 -3.76 21.28
CA TYR A 88 11.63 -5.13 21.72
C TYR A 88 12.97 -5.81 21.99
N PRO A 89 13.14 -6.39 23.20
CA PRO A 89 12.31 -6.10 24.37
C PRO A 89 12.34 -4.62 24.72
N GLY A 90 11.45 -4.14 25.56
CA GLY A 90 11.27 -2.71 25.79
C GLY A 90 12.09 -2.15 26.94
N TYR A 91 11.53 -1.15 27.61
CA TYR A 91 11.94 -0.69 28.93
C TYR A 91 10.71 -0.46 29.81
N PHE A 92 10.92 -0.51 31.09
CA PHE A 92 9.90 -0.45 32.13
C PHE A 92 10.29 0.59 33.18
N TYR A 93 9.34 0.97 34.02
CA TYR A 93 9.59 1.70 35.24
C TYR A 93 9.44 0.74 36.42
N VAL A 94 10.53 0.55 37.14
CA VAL A 94 10.61 -0.28 38.37
C VAL A 94 10.85 0.70 39.50
N ASP A 95 9.90 0.82 40.43
CA ASP A 95 9.96 1.86 41.52
C ASP A 95 10.17 3.28 40.98
N GLY A 96 9.58 3.60 39.82
CA GLY A 96 9.73 4.89 39.13
C GLY A 96 11.10 5.10 38.45
N VAL A 97 11.96 4.08 38.42
CA VAL A 97 13.26 4.14 37.76
C VAL A 97 13.16 3.48 36.41
N LYS A 98 13.55 4.21 35.35
CA LYS A 98 13.61 3.65 33.98
C LYS A 98 14.63 2.51 33.92
N THR A 99 14.16 1.33 33.61
CA THR A 99 14.95 0.11 33.59
C THR A 99 14.75 -0.58 32.22
N ILE A 100 15.85 -0.78 31.50
CA ILE A 100 15.84 -1.54 30.25
C ILE A 100 15.61 -3.01 30.56
N ASP A 101 14.90 -3.68 29.65
CA ASP A 101 14.71 -5.13 29.75
C ASP A 101 16.07 -5.85 29.77
N PRO A 102 16.31 -6.79 30.72
CA PRO A 102 17.56 -7.53 30.80
C PRO A 102 17.94 -8.30 29.54
N ASP A 103 16.95 -8.70 28.74
CA ASP A 103 17.14 -9.45 27.50
C ASP A 103 17.41 -8.53 26.28
N CYS A 104 17.57 -7.23 26.49
CA CYS A 104 17.92 -6.31 25.41
C CYS A 104 19.32 -6.60 24.87
N PRO A 105 19.49 -6.88 23.56
CA PRO A 105 20.80 -7.07 22.97
C PRO A 105 21.71 -5.85 23.14
N GLU A 106 23.01 -6.06 23.38
CA GLU A 106 23.98 -4.98 23.60
C GLU A 106 24.02 -3.96 22.46
N ASP A 107 23.89 -4.42 21.20
CA ASP A 107 23.90 -3.58 20.01
C ASP A 107 22.59 -2.78 19.83
N SER A 108 21.59 -3.09 20.60
CA SER A 108 20.26 -2.45 20.61
C SER A 108 20.02 -1.59 21.84
N ALA A 109 20.83 -1.78 22.89
CA ALA A 109 20.77 -0.98 24.09
C ALA A 109 21.38 0.41 23.89
N THR A 110 20.63 1.45 24.31
CA THR A 110 21.13 2.84 24.27
C THR A 110 21.58 3.33 25.63
N ALA A 111 22.49 4.31 25.66
CA ALA A 111 22.90 4.97 26.90
C ALA A 111 21.72 5.65 27.61
N SER A 112 20.62 5.96 26.93
CA SER A 112 19.41 6.54 27.52
C SER A 112 18.46 5.49 28.10
N GLY A 113 18.86 4.20 28.14
CA GLY A 113 18.05 3.12 28.69
C GLY A 113 16.86 2.71 27.82
N SER A 114 17.02 2.75 26.51
CA SER A 114 16.02 2.25 25.54
C SER A 114 16.61 1.08 24.78
N CYS A 115 15.79 0.08 24.48
CA CYS A 115 16.14 -1.01 23.56
C CYS A 115 15.62 -0.68 22.18
N LEU A 116 16.50 -0.58 21.19
CA LEU A 116 16.13 -0.25 19.83
C LEU A 116 15.55 -1.46 19.11
N PHE A 117 14.59 -1.20 18.23
CA PHE A 117 13.95 -2.22 17.41
C PHE A 117 14.05 -1.88 15.92
N ASP A 118 14.54 -2.82 15.15
CA ASP A 118 14.54 -2.70 13.69
C ASP A 118 13.14 -3.06 13.14
N TYR A 119 12.38 -2.04 12.79
CA TYR A 119 11.06 -2.20 12.19
C TYR A 119 11.11 -2.38 10.67
N GLY A 120 12.26 -2.12 10.05
CA GLY A 120 12.43 -2.16 8.59
C GLY A 120 11.97 -3.48 7.97
N PRO A 121 12.42 -4.64 8.46
CA PRO A 121 12.07 -5.94 7.88
C PRO A 121 10.57 -6.28 7.86
N PHE A 122 9.78 -5.60 8.70
CA PHE A 122 8.33 -5.82 8.79
C PHE A 122 7.52 -5.00 7.77
N GLY A 123 8.17 -4.11 7.03
CA GLY A 123 7.56 -3.29 5.99
C GLY A 123 7.32 -4.06 4.70
N LEU A 124 6.43 -3.53 3.87
CA LEU A 124 6.23 -3.99 2.50
C LEU A 124 6.87 -3.00 1.54
N THR A 125 7.85 -3.43 0.77
CA THR A 125 8.48 -2.61 -0.27
C THR A 125 7.52 -2.41 -1.43
N ILE A 126 6.84 -3.49 -1.84
CA ILE A 126 5.72 -3.45 -2.78
C ILE A 126 4.62 -4.31 -2.14
N PRO A 127 3.48 -3.72 -1.79
CA PRO A 127 2.34 -4.50 -1.30
C PRO A 127 1.70 -5.34 -2.40
N ALA A 128 1.13 -6.49 -2.05
CA ALA A 128 0.27 -7.24 -2.96
C ALA A 128 -0.91 -6.36 -3.38
N SER A 129 -1.28 -6.45 -4.66
CA SER A 129 -2.40 -5.68 -5.19
C SER A 129 -3.05 -6.44 -6.34
N GLU A 130 -4.37 -6.42 -6.38
CA GLU A 130 -5.15 -6.88 -7.52
C GLU A 130 -6.05 -5.74 -8.00
N ARG A 131 -6.13 -5.57 -9.31
CA ARG A 131 -6.97 -4.55 -9.93
C ARG A 131 -7.68 -5.13 -11.13
N VAL A 132 -8.99 -4.91 -11.19
CA VAL A 132 -9.83 -5.24 -12.34
C VAL A 132 -10.53 -3.98 -12.78
N GLY A 133 -10.34 -3.60 -14.04
CA GLY A 133 -10.90 -2.40 -14.63
C GLY A 133 -11.81 -2.72 -15.82
N PHE A 134 -12.83 -1.91 -16.00
CA PHE A 134 -13.71 -1.90 -17.15
C PHE A 134 -13.99 -0.46 -17.56
N ILE A 135 -13.81 -0.15 -18.83
CA ILE A 135 -14.25 1.12 -19.43
C ILE A 135 -15.04 0.80 -20.69
N GLY A 136 -16.26 1.33 -20.78
CA GLY A 136 -17.09 1.27 -21.98
C GLY A 136 -17.42 2.69 -22.44
N GLN A 137 -17.23 2.95 -23.71
CA GLN A 137 -17.59 4.21 -24.37
C GLN A 137 -18.51 3.93 -25.54
N PHE A 138 -19.52 4.77 -25.70
CA PHE A 138 -20.46 4.70 -26.81
C PHE A 138 -20.80 6.11 -27.29
N ASP A 139 -20.66 6.34 -28.58
CA ASP A 139 -21.05 7.56 -29.27
C ASP A 139 -22.07 7.24 -30.35
N TYR A 140 -23.11 8.09 -30.49
CA TYR A 140 -24.13 7.95 -31.49
C TYR A 140 -24.51 9.32 -32.09
N LYS A 141 -24.36 9.45 -33.42
CA LYS A 141 -24.74 10.66 -34.13
C LYS A 141 -26.26 10.70 -34.29
N ILE A 142 -26.91 11.63 -33.59
CA ILE A 142 -28.36 11.88 -33.68
C ILE A 142 -28.71 12.67 -34.95
N GLY A 143 -27.79 13.52 -35.40
CA GLY A 143 -27.89 14.36 -36.56
C GLY A 143 -26.49 14.71 -37.08
N ASP A 144 -26.43 15.64 -38.02
CA ASP A 144 -25.16 16.01 -38.64
C ASP A 144 -24.21 16.73 -37.70
N GLU A 145 -24.76 17.45 -36.70
CA GLU A 145 -24.00 18.30 -35.76
C GLU A 145 -24.15 17.85 -34.31
N THR A 146 -24.92 16.81 -34.02
CA THR A 146 -25.19 16.37 -32.64
C THR A 146 -24.86 14.91 -32.42
N THR A 147 -24.05 14.64 -31.41
CA THR A 147 -23.68 13.28 -30.94
C THR A 147 -24.12 13.08 -29.50
N ALA A 148 -24.87 12.02 -29.25
CA ALA A 148 -25.07 11.49 -27.90
C ALA A 148 -23.88 10.64 -27.52
N PHE A 149 -23.44 10.73 -26.25
CA PHE A 149 -22.35 9.92 -25.75
C PHE A 149 -22.68 9.32 -24.40
N MET A 150 -22.09 8.18 -24.12
CA MET A 150 -22.12 7.53 -22.81
C MET A 150 -20.74 6.93 -22.50
N GLU A 151 -20.33 7.07 -21.28
CA GLU A 151 -19.11 6.46 -20.73
C GLU A 151 -19.43 5.79 -19.40
N VAL A 152 -19.03 4.55 -19.24
CA VAL A 152 -19.10 3.78 -18.00
C VAL A 152 -17.67 3.36 -17.65
N ALA A 153 -17.25 3.62 -16.42
CA ALA A 153 -16.01 3.09 -15.88
C ALA A 153 -16.28 2.41 -14.54
N MET A 154 -15.75 1.22 -14.37
CA MET A 154 -15.80 0.44 -13.15
C MET A 154 -14.39 -0.01 -12.81
N GLN A 155 -14.05 0.02 -11.53
CA GLN A 155 -12.77 -0.48 -11.04
C GLN A 155 -12.95 -1.10 -9.67
N HIS A 156 -12.43 -2.29 -9.50
CA HIS A 156 -12.27 -2.97 -8.22
C HIS A 156 -10.79 -3.11 -7.94
N ASN A 157 -10.35 -2.67 -6.75
CA ASN A 157 -8.98 -2.79 -6.31
C ASN A 157 -8.93 -3.42 -4.93
N THR A 158 -8.04 -4.37 -4.76
CA THR A 158 -7.60 -4.84 -3.46
C THR A 158 -6.12 -4.59 -3.28
N SER A 159 -5.69 -4.28 -2.08
CA SER A 159 -4.27 -4.18 -1.74
C SER A 159 -4.04 -4.46 -0.27
N GLU A 160 -2.82 -4.87 0.05
CA GLU A 160 -2.39 -5.06 1.43
C GLU A 160 -1.55 -3.86 1.89
N ALA A 161 -1.58 -3.59 3.18
CA ALA A 161 -0.58 -2.76 3.84
C ALA A 161 -0.05 -3.48 5.08
N GLY A 162 1.19 -3.24 5.41
CA GLY A 162 1.81 -3.94 6.53
C GLY A 162 2.91 -3.15 7.22
N GLY A 163 3.21 -3.55 8.44
CA GLY A 163 4.28 -2.98 9.22
C GLY A 163 4.48 -3.72 10.53
N ALA A 164 5.51 -3.38 11.27
CA ALA A 164 5.80 -3.99 12.56
C ALA A 164 4.63 -3.88 13.54
N ALA A 165 4.60 -4.74 14.56
CA ALA A 165 3.62 -4.71 15.63
C ALA A 165 3.43 -3.29 16.19
N THR A 166 2.21 -2.95 16.61
CA THR A 166 1.91 -1.62 17.19
C THR A 166 2.69 -1.42 18.50
N PRO A 167 3.53 -0.39 18.60
CA PRO A 167 4.24 -0.14 19.84
C PRO A 167 3.29 0.36 20.92
N LEU A 168 3.58 -0.01 22.16
CA LEU A 168 3.05 0.60 23.37
C LEU A 168 3.96 1.73 23.80
N ASP A 169 3.39 2.79 24.32
CA ASP A 169 4.08 3.95 24.88
C ASP A 169 3.65 4.17 26.34
N GLU A 170 4.35 5.02 27.05
CA GLU A 170 4.09 5.41 28.44
C GLU A 170 2.62 5.83 28.67
N ASP A 171 2.03 6.50 27.69
CA ASP A 171 0.63 6.96 27.74
C ASP A 171 -0.39 5.80 27.82
N ALA A 172 0.03 4.57 27.57
CA ALA A 172 -0.84 3.40 27.70
C ALA A 172 -1.21 3.07 29.16
N GLY A 173 -0.39 3.53 30.12
CA GLY A 173 -0.61 3.35 31.56
C GLY A 173 -0.74 1.89 31.99
N LEU A 174 -0.02 0.99 31.33
CA LEU A 174 -0.11 -0.45 31.57
C LEU A 174 0.89 -0.90 32.63
N THR A 175 0.40 -1.74 33.56
CA THR A 175 1.21 -2.33 34.63
C THR A 175 1.24 -3.84 34.45
N VAL A 176 2.42 -4.45 34.65
CA VAL A 176 2.60 -5.91 34.70
C VAL A 176 2.84 -6.31 36.15
N PRO A 177 1.96 -7.14 36.75
CA PRO A 177 2.13 -7.52 38.15
C PRO A 177 3.39 -8.36 38.37
N GLY A 178 4.01 -8.20 39.55
CA GLY A 178 5.21 -8.93 39.90
C GLY A 178 5.05 -10.46 39.98
N THR A 179 3.81 -10.94 40.00
CA THR A 179 3.48 -12.38 39.94
C THR A 179 3.35 -12.93 38.52
N HIS A 180 3.43 -12.05 37.49
CA HIS A 180 3.38 -12.49 36.10
C HIS A 180 4.63 -13.34 35.77
N PRO A 181 4.49 -14.51 35.13
CA PRO A 181 5.61 -15.43 34.91
C PRO A 181 6.75 -14.82 34.08
N ASP A 182 6.43 -13.92 33.16
CA ASP A 182 7.41 -13.27 32.30
C ASP A 182 7.89 -11.91 32.85
N ASN A 183 7.54 -11.57 34.08
CA ASN A 183 8.06 -10.35 34.74
C ASN A 183 9.40 -10.68 35.43
N PRO A 184 10.54 -10.18 34.89
CA PRO A 184 11.86 -10.53 35.41
C PRO A 184 12.21 -9.80 36.73
N PHE A 185 11.39 -8.85 37.16
CA PHE A 185 11.71 -7.96 38.29
C PHE A 185 11.09 -8.42 39.62
N GLY A 186 10.09 -9.34 39.58
CA GLY A 186 9.44 -9.88 40.77
C GLY A 186 8.60 -8.87 41.57
N GLN A 187 8.35 -7.69 41.01
CA GLN A 187 7.50 -6.64 41.58
C GLN A 187 6.70 -5.98 40.46
N ASP A 188 5.64 -5.26 40.82
CA ASP A 188 4.82 -4.55 39.81
C ASP A 188 5.66 -3.56 39.04
N ILE A 189 5.55 -3.59 37.71
CA ILE A 189 6.29 -2.70 36.83
C ILE A 189 5.34 -1.98 35.91
N GLU A 190 5.64 -0.75 35.55
CA GLU A 190 4.91 0.03 34.56
C GLU A 190 5.62 -0.08 33.20
N ILE A 191 4.86 -0.33 32.15
CA ILE A 191 5.42 -0.38 30.80
C ILE A 191 5.77 1.04 30.35
N GLY A 192 7.05 1.29 30.12
CA GLY A 192 7.52 2.51 29.51
C GLY A 192 7.32 2.49 28.00
N ARG A 193 8.12 1.69 27.30
CA ARG A 193 7.96 1.43 25.87
C ARG A 193 8.20 -0.03 25.56
N TYR A 194 7.27 -0.61 24.84
CA TYR A 194 7.32 -2.02 24.47
C TYR A 194 6.67 -2.25 23.11
N ARG A 195 7.19 -3.19 22.37
CA ARG A 195 6.60 -3.62 21.12
C ARG A 195 6.22 -5.10 21.19
N PRO A 196 4.92 -5.44 21.18
CA PRO A 196 4.45 -6.82 21.29
C PRO A 196 4.67 -7.58 19.97
N VAL A 197 5.91 -7.93 19.69
CA VAL A 197 6.31 -8.60 18.44
C VAL A 197 5.60 -9.96 18.30
N ASP A 198 5.39 -10.66 19.42
CA ASP A 198 4.71 -11.94 19.49
C ASP A 198 3.23 -11.87 19.08
N ALA A 199 2.61 -10.69 19.16
CA ALA A 199 1.27 -10.46 18.66
C ALA A 199 1.22 -10.38 17.11
N GLY A 200 2.37 -10.39 16.45
CA GLY A 200 2.52 -10.36 15.00
C GLY A 200 2.59 -8.97 14.40
N ALA A 201 2.92 -8.96 13.11
CA ALA A 201 2.95 -7.75 12.31
C ALA A 201 1.53 -7.21 12.08
N ARG A 202 1.40 -5.90 11.94
CA ARG A 202 0.15 -5.27 11.52
C ARG A 202 -0.09 -5.56 10.05
N ARG A 203 -1.34 -5.87 9.71
CA ARG A 203 -1.79 -6.06 8.34
C ARG A 203 -3.12 -5.34 8.16
N TRP A 204 -3.30 -4.76 6.99
CA TRP A 204 -4.55 -4.16 6.57
C TRP A 204 -4.85 -4.64 5.16
N ASP A 205 -6.08 -5.12 4.99
CA ASP A 205 -6.64 -5.40 3.68
C ASP A 205 -7.44 -4.16 3.26
N ILE A 206 -7.12 -3.62 2.11
CA ILE A 206 -7.72 -2.40 1.58
C ILE A 206 -8.48 -2.79 0.32
N GLU A 207 -9.76 -2.47 0.29
CA GLU A 207 -10.63 -2.69 -0.84
C GLU A 207 -11.24 -1.36 -1.29
N SER A 208 -11.33 -1.15 -2.59
CA SER A 208 -11.89 0.07 -3.17
C SER A 208 -12.63 -0.24 -4.46
N ASP A 209 -13.92 0.13 -4.48
CA ASP A 209 -14.78 0.06 -5.64
C ASP A 209 -15.06 1.45 -6.20
N THR A 210 -14.95 1.59 -7.51
CA THR A 210 -15.27 2.82 -8.21
C THR A 210 -16.26 2.54 -9.34
N LEU A 211 -17.31 3.34 -9.40
CA LEU A 211 -18.26 3.39 -10.51
C LEU A 211 -18.37 4.84 -11.00
N ARG A 212 -18.16 5.04 -12.29
CA ARG A 212 -18.36 6.33 -12.94
C ARG A 212 -19.28 6.14 -14.15
N LEU A 213 -20.32 6.98 -14.23
CA LEU A 213 -21.21 7.04 -15.37
C LEU A 213 -21.28 8.49 -15.86
N VAL A 214 -21.02 8.69 -17.14
CA VAL A 214 -21.16 9.98 -17.80
C VAL A 214 -21.99 9.79 -19.06
N ALA A 215 -22.98 10.63 -19.26
CA ALA A 215 -23.76 10.65 -20.49
C ALA A 215 -24.13 12.09 -20.84
N GLY A 216 -24.25 12.36 -22.12
CA GLY A 216 -24.58 13.71 -22.57
C GLY A 216 -24.74 13.82 -24.08
N LEU A 217 -24.93 15.04 -24.50
CA LEU A 217 -24.93 15.47 -25.89
C LEU A 217 -23.79 16.45 -26.11
N ARG A 218 -23.15 16.35 -27.25
CA ARG A 218 -22.16 17.32 -27.73
C ARG A 218 -22.47 17.69 -29.18
N GLY A 219 -22.21 18.92 -29.52
CA GLY A 219 -22.46 19.42 -30.88
C GLY A 219 -22.59 20.92 -30.91
N THR A 220 -22.72 21.46 -32.11
CA THR A 220 -22.86 22.89 -32.35
C THR A 220 -24.34 23.25 -32.41
N PHE A 221 -24.74 24.26 -31.67
CA PHE A 221 -26.12 24.78 -31.70
C PHE A 221 -26.08 26.31 -31.93
N ASN A 222 -26.52 26.77 -33.08
CA ASN A 222 -26.58 28.20 -33.42
C ASN A 222 -25.29 29.01 -33.09
N ASP A 223 -24.16 28.57 -33.59
CA ASP A 223 -22.84 29.19 -33.37
C ASP A 223 -22.30 29.04 -31.92
N TYR A 224 -22.90 28.23 -31.07
CA TYR A 224 -22.41 27.85 -29.73
C TYR A 224 -21.97 26.39 -29.76
N ASP A 225 -20.75 26.14 -29.28
CA ASP A 225 -20.21 24.80 -28.99
C ASP A 225 -20.64 24.27 -27.62
#